data_3b6efc5e1117f01a3f83ac653f9d38cc
#
_entry.id   3b6efc5e1117f01a3f83ac653f9d38cc
#
_cell.length_a   1.000
_cell.length_b   1.000
_cell.length_c   1.000
_cell.angle_alpha   90.00
_cell.angle_beta   90.00
_cell.angle_gamma   90.00
#
_symmetry.space_group_name_H-M   'P 1'
#
loop_
_entity.id
_entity.type
_entity.pdbx_description
1 polymer ?
#
loop_
_entity_poly.entity_id
_entity_poly.type
_entity_poly.pdbx_seq_one_letter_code
_entity_poly.pdbx_strand_id
1 'polypeptide(L)'
;MGDYQILNRFTAENIQKATVGLLHYLGIATDIITEEQVAITDLVEQPTKAVQEICRKIRESYLVCSISDRTFSDEEQDETLDEVKENIGKYDQMLVFAVDLQEDTKLCRTEMATLTRALNRASKAAPVVVVFRYYDDGEVRFALSLCERTAYLQAGHTGEKVGRVNILRGINPQKTHTGHIRILEDMRLEKKDKSFEGVYQKWLGVFDNDVLTNQFYEELQNWYFWALKPECRVSFPNDVASDSDDDKYNPQNIIRLITRLIFVWFLRQKGLVPKELFKRDSLARLLKNFKPEDLNSSTYYRAVLQNLFFATLNKKIEEREFMSDEFIMNRNKGKHDVKTFMRHASDLQVSKEEFVELLHPVPFMNNSLFECLDNKEQNGHVYNWDGFSDSKKPQKQAFVPNWHSCISPWQYNHVIQRS
;
A
#
# COMPACT_ATOMS: atom_id res chain seq x y z
N MET A 1 13.36 -3.35 19.82
CA MET A 1 11.98 -3.42 19.32
C MET A 1 11.34 -2.10 19.71
N GLY A 2 11.03 -1.25 18.73
CA GLY A 2 10.40 0.04 18.99
C GLY A 2 9.03 -0.15 19.63
N ASP A 3 8.65 0.75 20.52
CA ASP A 3 7.38 0.70 21.26
C ASP A 3 6.22 1.16 20.36
N TYR A 4 5.89 0.32 19.34
CA TYR A 4 4.77 0.58 18.43
C TYR A 4 3.40 0.37 19.09
N GLN A 5 3.37 -0.06 20.36
CA GLN A 5 2.12 -0.20 21.13
C GLN A 5 1.41 1.14 21.29
N ILE A 6 2.15 2.24 21.19
CA ILE A 6 1.58 3.59 21.21
C ILE A 6 0.53 3.80 20.11
N LEU A 7 0.69 3.17 18.94
CA LEU A 7 -0.27 3.29 17.84
C LEU A 7 -1.61 2.64 18.16
N ASN A 8 -1.65 1.65 19.09
CA ASN A 8 -2.89 1.02 19.52
C ASN A 8 -3.85 1.99 20.21
N ARG A 9 -3.35 3.14 20.66
CA ARG A 9 -4.18 4.19 21.24
C ARG A 9 -5.26 4.69 20.27
N PHE A 10 -5.00 4.63 18.94
CA PHE A 10 -6.00 4.97 17.95
C PHE A 10 -7.21 4.04 17.91
N THR A 11 -7.15 2.85 18.51
CA THR A 11 -8.29 1.94 18.62
C THR A 11 -9.05 2.10 19.94
N ALA A 12 -8.38 2.52 21.02
CA ALA A 12 -8.92 2.47 22.37
C ALA A 12 -9.27 3.85 22.95
N GLU A 13 -8.62 4.92 22.45
CA GLU A 13 -8.73 6.25 23.05
C GLU A 13 -9.43 7.24 22.11
N ASN A 14 -9.80 8.41 22.68
CA ASN A 14 -10.20 9.57 21.89
C ASN A 14 -9.07 9.92 20.92
N ILE A 15 -9.43 10.34 19.68
CA ILE A 15 -8.46 10.65 18.63
C ILE A 15 -7.47 11.75 19.04
N GLN A 16 -7.91 12.71 19.83
CA GLN A 16 -7.07 13.79 20.33
C GLN A 16 -5.93 13.26 21.19
N LYS A 17 -6.24 12.42 22.19
CA LYS A 17 -5.25 11.76 23.07
C LYS A 17 -4.33 10.81 22.30
N ALA A 18 -4.89 10.09 21.34
CA ALA A 18 -4.11 9.21 20.47
C ALA A 18 -3.13 10.02 19.58
N THR A 19 -3.55 11.19 19.10
CA THR A 19 -2.69 12.10 18.33
C THR A 19 -1.55 12.65 19.16
N VAL A 20 -1.80 13.11 20.39
CA VAL A 20 -0.74 13.53 21.32
C VAL A 20 0.25 12.40 21.58
N GLY A 21 -0.26 11.18 21.83
CA GLY A 21 0.61 10.01 21.98
C GLY A 21 1.50 9.76 20.75
N LEU A 22 0.97 9.94 19.54
CA LEU A 22 1.75 9.85 18.30
C LEU A 22 2.82 10.95 18.24
N LEU A 23 2.48 12.20 18.58
CA LEU A 23 3.44 13.31 18.60
C LEU A 23 4.58 13.06 19.58
N HIS A 24 4.26 12.57 20.78
CA HIS A 24 5.29 12.17 21.75
C HIS A 24 6.22 11.08 21.21
N TYR A 25 5.64 10.08 20.54
CA TYR A 25 6.44 9.03 19.88
C TYR A 25 7.37 9.61 18.81
N LEU A 26 6.91 10.63 18.07
CA LEU A 26 7.71 11.33 17.07
C LEU A 26 8.75 12.29 17.69
N GLY A 27 8.76 12.46 19.01
CA GLY A 27 9.74 13.31 19.74
C GLY A 27 9.29 14.74 19.96
N ILE A 28 7.99 15.02 19.84
CA ILE A 28 7.37 16.32 20.08
C ILE A 28 6.64 16.23 21.43
N ALA A 29 7.19 16.85 22.47
CA ALA A 29 6.52 16.95 23.76
C ALA A 29 5.49 18.07 23.68
N THR A 30 4.21 17.69 23.68
CA THR A 30 3.08 18.63 23.62
C THR A 30 1.89 18.06 24.35
N ASP A 31 1.02 18.94 24.84
CA ASP A 31 -0.25 18.59 25.47
C ASP A 31 -1.43 19.09 24.65
N ILE A 32 -2.63 18.72 25.07
CA ILE A 32 -3.88 19.16 24.47
C ILE A 32 -4.12 20.62 24.84
N ILE A 33 -4.27 21.49 23.83
CA ILE A 33 -4.55 22.92 24.04
C ILE A 33 -5.98 23.11 24.57
N THR A 34 -6.94 22.35 24.04
CA THR A 34 -8.35 22.42 24.45
C THR A 34 -9.03 21.08 24.27
N GLU A 35 -9.86 20.69 25.24
CA GLU A 35 -10.71 19.51 25.12
C GLU A 35 -11.97 19.75 24.26
N GLU A 36 -12.24 21.00 23.90
CA GLU A 36 -13.41 21.37 23.12
C GLU A 36 -13.29 20.91 21.67
N GLN A 37 -14.38 20.40 21.14
CA GLN A 37 -14.50 20.07 19.73
C GLN A 37 -14.52 21.36 18.90
N VAL A 38 -13.83 21.33 17.77
CA VAL A 38 -13.82 22.44 16.83
C VAL A 38 -14.53 22.00 15.56
N ALA A 39 -15.69 22.56 15.29
CA ALA A 39 -16.37 22.29 14.04
C ALA A 39 -15.58 22.90 12.88
N ILE A 40 -15.21 22.07 11.90
CA ILE A 40 -14.42 22.52 10.74
C ILE A 40 -15.16 23.60 9.93
N THR A 41 -16.49 23.53 9.92
CA THR A 41 -17.35 24.54 9.28
C THR A 41 -17.24 25.92 9.89
N ASP A 42 -16.87 26.00 11.17
CA ASP A 42 -16.70 27.26 11.89
C ASP A 42 -15.31 27.88 11.64
N LEU A 43 -14.33 27.03 11.31
CA LEU A 43 -13.00 27.48 10.93
C LEU A 43 -12.94 27.95 9.47
N VAL A 44 -13.68 27.29 8.59
CA VAL A 44 -13.68 27.58 7.15
C VAL A 44 -14.84 28.50 6.82
N GLU A 45 -14.60 29.82 6.73
CA GLU A 45 -15.64 30.85 6.56
C GLU A 45 -16.60 30.62 5.39
N GLN A 46 -16.14 29.98 4.29
CA GLN A 46 -16.97 29.67 3.11
C GLN A 46 -16.62 28.27 2.59
N PRO A 47 -17.14 27.21 3.25
CA PRO A 47 -16.81 25.85 2.83
C PRO A 47 -17.45 25.53 1.47
N THR A 48 -16.63 25.01 0.55
CA THR A 48 -17.13 24.50 -0.74
C THR A 48 -18.08 23.31 -0.53
N LYS A 49 -18.92 23.00 -1.52
CA LYS A 49 -19.80 21.81 -1.45
C LYS A 49 -19.03 20.53 -1.09
N ALA A 50 -17.85 20.36 -1.67
CA ALA A 50 -16.99 19.20 -1.38
C ALA A 50 -16.57 19.16 0.09
N VAL A 51 -16.18 20.29 0.68
CA VAL A 51 -15.82 20.37 2.12
C VAL A 51 -17.04 20.09 2.99
N GLN A 52 -18.23 20.64 2.64
CA GLN A 52 -19.46 20.37 3.38
C GLN A 52 -19.83 18.87 3.36
N GLU A 53 -19.69 18.19 2.22
CA GLU A 53 -19.92 16.75 2.11
C GLU A 53 -18.93 15.94 2.97
N ILE A 54 -17.67 16.35 3.01
CA ILE A 54 -16.68 15.72 3.87
C ILE A 54 -17.03 15.93 5.35
N CYS A 55 -17.42 17.16 5.74
CA CYS A 55 -17.80 17.47 7.12
C CYS A 55 -18.97 16.63 7.63
N ARG A 56 -19.90 16.21 6.77
CA ARG A 56 -21.01 15.30 7.15
C ARG A 56 -20.53 13.89 7.54
N LYS A 57 -19.33 13.50 7.13
CA LYS A 57 -18.72 12.21 7.46
C LYS A 57 -17.93 12.27 8.77
N ILE A 58 -17.71 13.45 9.33
CA ILE A 58 -16.92 13.67 10.54
C ILE A 58 -17.80 13.44 11.75
N ARG A 59 -17.29 12.67 12.71
CA ARG A 59 -17.91 12.48 14.02
C ARG A 59 -17.43 13.56 15.00
N GLU A 60 -16.11 13.73 15.06
CA GLU A 60 -15.45 14.67 15.97
C GLU A 60 -14.24 15.29 15.28
N SER A 61 -13.95 16.54 15.60
CA SER A 61 -12.72 17.19 15.16
C SER A 61 -12.19 18.14 16.23
N TYR A 62 -10.86 18.25 16.31
CA TYR A 62 -10.13 18.98 17.34
C TYR A 62 -8.95 19.73 16.75
N LEU A 63 -8.68 20.92 17.29
CA LEU A 63 -7.36 21.53 17.23
C LEU A 63 -6.55 20.96 18.42
N VAL A 64 -5.58 20.10 18.14
CA VAL A 64 -4.87 19.38 19.18
C VAL A 64 -3.80 20.24 19.84
N CYS A 65 -2.91 20.80 19.02
CA CYS A 65 -1.78 21.61 19.47
C CYS A 65 -1.23 22.49 18.35
N SER A 66 -0.37 23.42 18.69
CA SER A 66 0.57 24.07 17.78
C SER A 66 1.99 23.49 17.99
N ILE A 67 2.78 23.46 16.95
CA ILE A 67 4.20 23.12 16.99
C ILE A 67 4.96 24.35 16.56
N SER A 68 5.67 24.97 17.49
CA SER A 68 6.49 26.17 17.31
C SER A 68 7.85 25.98 17.98
N ASP A 69 8.74 26.94 17.87
CA ASP A 69 10.03 26.88 18.58
C ASP A 69 9.85 26.81 20.11
N ARG A 70 8.74 27.36 20.63
CA ARG A 70 8.39 27.26 22.05
C ARG A 70 8.17 25.82 22.50
N THR A 71 7.64 24.95 21.61
CA THR A 71 7.44 23.52 21.88
C THR A 71 8.72 22.79 22.30
N PHE A 72 9.88 23.36 21.98
CA PHE A 72 11.19 22.78 22.26
C PHE A 72 12.00 23.56 23.29
N SER A 73 11.43 24.63 23.88
CA SER A 73 12.02 25.38 24.98
C SER A 73 11.78 24.71 26.32
N ASP A 74 12.64 24.93 27.29
CA ASP A 74 12.49 24.40 28.67
C ASP A 74 11.49 25.25 29.51
N GLU A 75 10.80 26.23 28.91
CA GLU A 75 9.77 27.02 29.58
C GLU A 75 8.45 26.25 29.65
N GLU A 76 7.73 26.40 30.79
CA GLU A 76 6.41 25.77 30.98
C GLU A 76 5.45 26.23 29.87
N GLN A 77 4.83 25.22 29.22
CA GLN A 77 4.00 25.41 28.03
C GLN A 77 2.51 25.42 28.39
N ASP A 78 2.02 26.54 28.90
CA ASP A 78 0.57 26.77 29.01
C ASP A 78 0.11 27.66 27.81
N GLU A 79 0.24 27.14 26.57
CA GLU A 79 -0.27 27.84 25.40
C GLU A 79 -1.80 27.75 25.36
N THR A 80 -2.48 28.88 25.41
CA THR A 80 -3.94 28.97 25.36
C THR A 80 -4.45 28.97 23.93
N LEU A 81 -5.72 28.55 23.73
CA LEU A 81 -6.39 28.55 22.43
C LEU A 81 -6.40 29.96 21.80
N ASP A 82 -6.53 31.01 22.61
CA ASP A 82 -6.57 32.40 22.13
C ASP A 82 -5.21 32.84 21.65
N GLU A 83 -4.11 32.49 22.34
CA GLU A 83 -2.74 32.74 21.89
C GLU A 83 -2.43 32.04 20.57
N VAL A 84 -2.87 30.79 20.41
CA VAL A 84 -2.73 30.07 19.14
C VAL A 84 -3.47 30.78 18.03
N LYS A 85 -4.71 31.26 18.28
CA LYS A 85 -5.52 32.00 17.29
C LYS A 85 -4.90 33.33 16.93
N GLU A 86 -4.32 34.08 17.88
CA GLU A 86 -3.64 35.35 17.62
C GLU A 86 -2.37 35.16 16.80
N ASN A 87 -1.70 34.02 16.95
CA ASN A 87 -0.49 33.66 16.22
C ASN A 87 -0.79 33.01 14.85
N ILE A 88 -2.05 32.71 14.54
CA ILE A 88 -2.44 32.21 13.21
C ILE A 88 -2.02 33.20 12.12
N GLY A 89 -1.17 32.73 11.19
CA GLY A 89 -0.65 33.54 10.09
C GLY A 89 0.76 34.08 10.31
N LYS A 90 1.35 33.87 11.49
CA LYS A 90 2.80 33.93 11.66
C LYS A 90 3.39 32.62 11.18
N TYR A 91 4.45 32.64 10.37
CA TYR A 91 5.03 31.47 9.71
C TYR A 91 5.91 30.60 10.63
N ASP A 92 5.86 30.80 11.92
CA ASP A 92 6.69 30.16 12.93
C ASP A 92 5.98 29.04 13.70
N GLN A 93 4.82 28.61 13.23
CA GLN A 93 4.08 27.51 13.86
C GLN A 93 3.37 26.61 12.85
N MET A 94 3.15 25.36 13.24
CA MET A 94 2.37 24.35 12.51
C MET A 94 1.20 23.87 13.37
N LEU A 95 -0.01 23.94 12.85
CA LEU A 95 -1.20 23.50 13.56
C LEU A 95 -1.47 22.02 13.34
N VAL A 96 -1.82 21.32 14.42
CA VAL A 96 -2.15 19.90 14.38
C VAL A 96 -3.65 19.71 14.66
N PHE A 97 -4.36 19.17 13.69
CA PHE A 97 -5.77 18.82 13.80
C PHE A 97 -5.93 17.30 13.90
N ALA A 98 -6.94 16.86 14.65
CA ALA A 98 -7.40 15.49 14.68
C ALA A 98 -8.85 15.43 14.19
N VAL A 99 -9.14 14.49 13.27
CA VAL A 99 -10.43 14.33 12.63
C VAL A 99 -10.86 12.86 12.71
N ASP A 100 -11.93 12.62 13.42
CA ASP A 100 -12.52 11.30 13.59
C ASP A 100 -13.76 11.14 12.71
N LEU A 101 -13.79 10.09 11.91
CA LEU A 101 -14.91 9.82 11.03
C LEU A 101 -15.97 8.96 11.71
N GLN A 102 -17.21 9.05 11.23
CA GLN A 102 -18.29 8.15 11.63
C GLN A 102 -17.92 6.71 11.29
N GLU A 103 -18.46 5.77 12.05
CA GLU A 103 -18.30 4.34 11.79
C GLU A 103 -18.76 4.02 10.36
N ASP A 104 -18.09 3.08 9.73
CA ASP A 104 -18.30 2.65 8.34
C ASP A 104 -18.11 3.74 7.26
N THR A 105 -17.57 4.90 7.64
CA THR A 105 -17.19 5.94 6.69
C THR A 105 -15.70 6.01 6.47
N LYS A 106 -15.31 6.29 5.24
CA LYS A 106 -13.92 6.55 4.87
C LYS A 106 -13.82 7.75 3.93
N LEU A 107 -12.69 8.41 3.97
CA LEU A 107 -12.32 9.42 3.00
C LEU A 107 -11.33 8.83 1.98
N CYS A 108 -11.52 9.17 0.73
CA CYS A 108 -10.49 8.91 -0.27
C CYS A 108 -9.33 9.93 -0.12
N ARG A 109 -8.20 9.66 -0.80
CA ARG A 109 -7.03 10.56 -0.75
C ARG A 109 -7.38 12.01 -1.14
N THR A 110 -8.21 12.17 -2.16
CA THR A 110 -8.62 13.50 -2.65
C THR A 110 -9.44 14.27 -1.62
N GLU A 111 -10.33 13.58 -0.91
CA GLU A 111 -11.16 14.19 0.16
C GLU A 111 -10.29 14.62 1.34
N MET A 112 -9.34 13.77 1.80
CA MET A 112 -8.37 14.13 2.85
C MET A 112 -7.55 15.36 2.43
N ALA A 113 -7.03 15.37 1.20
CA ALA A 113 -6.28 16.51 0.67
C ALA A 113 -7.14 17.78 0.59
N THR A 114 -8.41 17.66 0.21
CA THR A 114 -9.34 18.80 0.11
C THR A 114 -9.59 19.42 1.48
N LEU A 115 -9.82 18.58 2.50
CA LEU A 115 -10.00 19.05 3.86
C LEU A 115 -8.74 19.69 4.43
N THR A 116 -7.58 19.07 4.25
CA THR A 116 -6.29 19.61 4.71
C THR A 116 -5.99 20.98 4.08
N ARG A 117 -6.29 21.14 2.78
CA ARG A 117 -6.15 22.46 2.10
C ARG A 117 -7.13 23.50 2.64
N ALA A 118 -8.35 23.09 2.96
CA ALA A 118 -9.35 24.00 3.52
C ALA A 118 -8.90 24.49 4.89
N LEU A 119 -8.43 23.62 5.77
CA LEU A 119 -7.86 23.97 7.07
C LEU A 119 -6.61 24.86 6.94
N ASN A 120 -5.71 24.56 6.01
CA ASN A 120 -4.54 25.38 5.76
C ASN A 120 -4.92 26.82 5.35
N ARG A 121 -5.93 26.98 4.48
CA ARG A 121 -6.43 28.30 4.09
C ARG A 121 -7.07 29.04 5.28
N ALA A 122 -7.90 28.35 6.08
CA ALA A 122 -8.49 28.90 7.29
C ALA A 122 -7.44 29.34 8.32
N SER A 123 -6.30 28.65 8.34
CA SER A 123 -5.14 28.97 9.17
C SER A 123 -4.18 29.99 8.52
N LYS A 124 -4.67 30.86 7.61
CA LYS A 124 -3.90 31.89 6.92
C LYS A 124 -2.57 31.34 6.32
N ALA A 125 -2.63 30.17 5.70
CA ALA A 125 -1.52 29.45 5.11
C ALA A 125 -0.43 28.97 6.10
N ALA A 126 -0.66 28.98 7.41
CA ALA A 126 0.21 28.26 8.34
C ALA A 126 0.26 26.77 7.97
N PRO A 127 1.38 26.07 8.07
CA PRO A 127 1.43 24.63 7.86
C PRO A 127 0.42 23.92 8.75
N VAL A 128 -0.22 22.91 8.19
CA VAL A 128 -1.26 22.13 8.90
C VAL A 128 -0.96 20.66 8.76
N VAL A 129 -0.96 19.96 9.88
CA VAL A 129 -1.00 18.51 9.94
C VAL A 129 -2.40 18.09 10.35
N VAL A 130 -2.98 17.12 9.64
CA VAL A 130 -4.26 16.54 10.01
C VAL A 130 -4.10 15.04 10.20
N VAL A 131 -4.47 14.57 11.38
CA VAL A 131 -4.53 13.15 11.73
C VAL A 131 -5.97 12.69 11.58
N PHE A 132 -6.22 11.77 10.65
CA PHE A 132 -7.53 11.20 10.41
C PHE A 132 -7.64 9.82 11.02
N ARG A 133 -8.74 9.52 11.72
CA ARG A 133 -9.15 8.16 12.06
C ARG A 133 -10.39 7.80 11.25
N TYR A 134 -10.40 6.61 10.68
CA TYR A 134 -11.50 6.11 9.84
C TYR A 134 -11.57 4.58 9.90
N TYR A 135 -12.62 4.03 9.33
CA TYR A 135 -12.86 2.59 9.30
C TYR A 135 -12.72 2.06 7.86
N ASP A 136 -12.02 0.96 7.69
CA ASP A 136 -11.90 0.26 6.41
C ASP A 136 -12.00 -1.25 6.65
N ASP A 137 -13.04 -1.87 6.07
CA ASP A 137 -13.40 -3.27 6.31
C ASP A 137 -13.63 -3.60 7.81
N GLY A 138 -14.25 -2.70 8.57
CA GLY A 138 -14.52 -2.87 10.00
C GLY A 138 -13.28 -2.72 10.90
N GLU A 139 -12.11 -2.47 10.35
CA GLU A 139 -10.89 -2.22 11.11
C GLU A 139 -10.56 -0.72 11.18
N VAL A 140 -10.11 -0.27 12.34
CA VAL A 140 -9.63 1.09 12.52
C VAL A 140 -8.38 1.32 11.68
N ARG A 141 -8.36 2.44 10.99
CA ARG A 141 -7.23 2.96 10.24
C ARG A 141 -7.00 4.41 10.62
N PHE A 142 -5.75 4.86 10.53
CA PHE A 142 -5.47 6.28 10.60
C PHE A 142 -4.58 6.74 9.44
N ALA A 143 -4.56 8.05 9.23
CA ALA A 143 -3.75 8.69 8.22
C ALA A 143 -3.20 10.01 8.76
N LEU A 144 -2.03 10.42 8.26
CA LEU A 144 -1.46 11.74 8.48
C LEU A 144 -1.43 12.50 7.15
N SER A 145 -1.80 13.76 7.16
CA SER A 145 -1.59 14.65 6.03
C SER A 145 -0.82 15.88 6.45
N LEU A 146 0.07 16.34 5.59
CA LEU A 146 0.85 17.55 5.75
C LEU A 146 0.68 18.41 4.50
N CYS A 147 0.36 19.69 4.68
CA CYS A 147 0.24 20.64 3.57
C CYS A 147 1.56 21.40 3.41
N GLU A 148 2.11 21.33 2.20
CA GLU A 148 3.30 22.04 1.79
C GLU A 148 2.98 23.50 1.45
N ARG A 149 3.88 24.42 1.76
CA ARG A 149 3.84 25.80 1.29
C ARG A 149 4.62 25.96 0.00
N THR A 150 4.12 26.80 -0.87
CA THR A 150 4.78 27.09 -2.14
C THR A 150 4.73 28.59 -2.41
N ALA A 151 5.87 29.19 -2.68
CA ALA A 151 5.92 30.60 -3.07
C ALA A 151 5.13 30.86 -4.37
N TYR A 152 4.48 32.02 -4.48
CA TYR A 152 3.89 32.44 -5.74
C TYR A 152 5.00 32.75 -6.74
N LEU A 153 4.98 32.04 -7.89
CA LEU A 153 5.94 32.24 -8.98
C LEU A 153 5.45 33.27 -10.04
N GLN A 154 4.24 33.81 -9.88
CA GLN A 154 3.70 34.78 -10.84
C GLN A 154 4.20 36.19 -10.52
N ALA A 155 4.68 36.90 -11.56
CA ALA A 155 5.08 38.27 -11.45
C ALA A 155 3.92 39.16 -10.93
N GLY A 156 4.19 39.96 -9.88
CA GLY A 156 3.19 40.83 -9.25
C GLY A 156 2.41 40.22 -8.08
N HIS A 157 2.62 38.97 -7.74
CA HIS A 157 2.10 38.36 -6.52
C HIS A 157 3.24 38.06 -5.54
N THR A 158 3.18 38.68 -4.40
CA THR A 158 4.08 38.40 -3.25
C THR A 158 3.28 37.56 -2.24
N GLY A 159 3.86 36.43 -1.79
CA GLY A 159 3.26 35.60 -0.76
C GLY A 159 3.39 34.10 -1.09
N GLU A 160 2.80 33.29 -0.24
CA GLU A 160 2.78 31.85 -0.37
C GLU A 160 1.37 31.34 -0.71
N LYS A 161 1.29 30.26 -1.46
CA LYS A 161 0.06 29.54 -1.76
C LYS A 161 0.09 28.15 -1.14
N VAL A 162 -1.10 27.58 -0.96
CA VAL A 162 -1.28 26.17 -0.59
C VAL A 162 -0.61 25.30 -1.64
N GLY A 163 0.42 24.59 -1.23
CA GLY A 163 1.17 23.69 -2.07
C GLY A 163 0.56 22.29 -2.17
N ARG A 164 1.44 21.34 -2.31
CA ARG A 164 1.12 19.91 -2.34
C ARG A 164 0.64 19.45 -0.96
N VAL A 165 -0.32 18.53 -0.93
CA VAL A 165 -0.69 17.82 0.29
C VAL A 165 -0.13 16.41 0.21
N ASN A 166 0.76 16.11 1.13
CA ASN A 166 1.35 14.80 1.31
C ASN A 166 0.50 14.00 2.31
N ILE A 167 0.23 12.73 2.01
CA ILE A 167 -0.65 11.90 2.85
C ILE A 167 -0.06 10.51 3.01
N LEU A 168 0.22 10.13 4.26
CA LEU A 168 0.49 8.78 4.69
C LEU A 168 -0.83 8.16 5.15
N ARG A 169 -1.31 7.13 4.45
CA ARG A 169 -2.67 6.59 4.61
C ARG A 169 -2.67 5.10 4.84
N GLY A 170 -3.73 4.59 5.48
CA GLY A 170 -3.97 3.16 5.62
C GLY A 170 -3.19 2.51 6.75
N ILE A 171 -2.73 3.30 7.72
CA ILE A 171 -2.00 2.77 8.86
C ILE A 171 -2.98 1.99 9.76
N ASN A 172 -2.73 0.69 9.90
CA ASN A 172 -3.46 -0.14 10.85
C ASN A 172 -2.76 -0.06 12.22
N PRO A 173 -3.41 0.46 13.28
CA PRO A 173 -2.79 0.61 14.58
C PRO A 173 -2.35 -0.71 15.20
N GLN A 174 -3.13 -1.78 15.02
CA GLN A 174 -2.89 -3.10 15.65
C GLN A 174 -1.94 -3.99 14.82
N LYS A 175 -1.90 -3.77 13.49
CA LYS A 175 -1.09 -4.56 12.54
C LYS A 175 -0.37 -3.61 11.60
N THR A 176 0.43 -2.70 12.17
CA THR A 176 1.12 -1.68 11.37
C THR A 176 2.10 -2.32 10.40
N HIS A 177 1.96 -1.99 9.13
CA HIS A 177 2.86 -2.45 8.08
C HIS A 177 4.27 -1.88 8.27
N THR A 178 5.30 -2.68 8.00
CA THR A 178 6.72 -2.30 8.18
C THR A 178 7.09 -0.99 7.46
N GLY A 179 6.55 -0.78 6.26
CA GLY A 179 6.76 0.47 5.52
C GLY A 179 6.21 1.70 6.24
N HIS A 180 5.02 1.57 6.90
CA HIS A 180 4.48 2.65 7.71
C HIS A 180 5.31 2.90 8.97
N ILE A 181 5.77 1.83 9.63
CA ILE A 181 6.66 1.93 10.79
C ILE A 181 7.91 2.71 10.42
N ARG A 182 8.56 2.34 9.31
CA ARG A 182 9.78 3.00 8.84
C ARG A 182 9.56 4.49 8.57
N ILE A 183 8.48 4.84 7.86
CA ILE A 183 8.14 6.26 7.62
C ILE A 183 7.93 7.01 8.93
N LEU A 184 7.21 6.42 9.90
CA LEU A 184 7.01 7.03 11.20
C LEU A 184 8.33 7.16 11.99
N GLU A 185 9.25 6.19 11.88
CA GLU A 185 10.59 6.28 12.46
C GLU A 185 11.44 7.38 11.82
N ASP A 186 11.38 7.49 10.49
CA ASP A 186 12.08 8.55 9.75
C ASP A 186 11.54 9.95 10.10
N MET A 187 10.25 10.05 10.50
CA MET A 187 9.64 11.27 11.02
C MET A 187 10.09 11.63 12.44
N ARG A 188 10.65 10.69 13.23
CA ARG A 188 11.08 10.96 14.61
C ARG A 188 12.19 12.01 14.65
N LEU A 189 12.06 12.95 15.59
CA LEU A 189 12.99 14.04 15.74
C LEU A 189 14.29 13.63 16.42
N GLU A 190 15.39 14.07 15.88
CA GLU A 190 16.70 14.08 16.52
C GLU A 190 16.92 15.42 17.23
N LYS A 191 17.99 15.52 18.05
CA LYS A 191 18.31 16.77 18.77
C LYS A 191 18.45 17.99 17.86
N LYS A 192 18.96 17.79 16.63
CA LYS A 192 19.16 18.85 15.63
C LYS A 192 17.85 19.35 15.00
N ASP A 193 16.77 18.56 15.08
CA ASP A 193 15.49 18.84 14.42
C ASP A 193 14.52 19.58 15.37
N LYS A 194 14.93 19.88 16.61
CA LYS A 194 14.11 20.49 17.64
C LYS A 194 13.93 22.00 17.42
N SER A 195 13.19 22.32 16.35
CA SER A 195 12.69 23.65 16.03
C SER A 195 11.50 23.49 15.08
N PHE A 196 10.66 24.50 14.95
CA PHE A 196 9.55 24.49 13.98
C PHE A 196 10.05 24.16 12.57
N GLU A 197 11.06 24.86 12.09
CA GLU A 197 11.62 24.66 10.76
C GLU A 197 12.22 23.26 10.61
N GLY A 198 12.93 22.76 11.63
CA GLY A 198 13.51 21.43 11.65
C GLY A 198 12.46 20.34 11.52
N VAL A 199 11.38 20.41 12.28
CA VAL A 199 10.23 19.48 12.17
C VAL A 199 9.61 19.54 10.77
N TYR A 200 9.33 20.77 10.31
CA TYR A 200 8.65 20.99 9.05
C TYR A 200 9.45 20.44 7.87
N GLN A 201 10.74 20.79 7.77
CA GLN A 201 11.62 20.33 6.69
C GLN A 201 11.86 18.82 6.75
N LYS A 202 12.06 18.27 7.95
CA LYS A 202 12.22 16.82 8.13
C LYS A 202 10.99 16.07 7.64
N TRP A 203 9.80 16.50 8.06
CA TRP A 203 8.57 15.80 7.66
C TRP A 203 8.26 15.97 6.18
N LEU A 204 8.53 17.13 5.58
CA LEU A 204 8.44 17.31 4.13
C LEU A 204 9.38 16.37 3.39
N GLY A 205 10.63 16.26 3.84
CA GLY A 205 11.62 15.36 3.25
C GLY A 205 11.21 13.89 3.32
N VAL A 206 10.63 13.44 4.44
CA VAL A 206 10.12 12.07 4.59
C VAL A 206 8.95 11.80 3.66
N PHE A 207 8.11 12.80 3.40
CA PHE A 207 6.98 12.68 2.46
C PHE A 207 7.37 12.95 1.00
N ASP A 208 8.61 13.27 0.71
CA ASP A 208 9.05 13.53 -0.65
C ASP A 208 8.90 12.25 -1.50
N ASN A 209 8.21 12.41 -2.65
CA ASN A 209 7.97 11.30 -3.56
C ASN A 209 9.26 10.68 -4.10
N ASP A 210 10.31 11.49 -4.27
CA ASP A 210 11.57 10.99 -4.83
C ASP A 210 12.26 10.07 -3.81
N VAL A 211 12.24 10.42 -2.53
CA VAL A 211 12.76 9.57 -1.46
C VAL A 211 11.97 8.27 -1.35
N LEU A 212 10.63 8.34 -1.31
CA LEU A 212 9.76 7.17 -1.27
C LEU A 212 9.91 6.31 -2.53
N THR A 213 10.10 6.93 -3.68
CA THR A 213 10.29 6.24 -4.96
C THR A 213 11.63 5.50 -4.97
N ASN A 214 12.71 6.13 -4.54
CA ASN A 214 14.03 5.50 -4.45
C ASN A 214 14.03 4.33 -3.47
N GLN A 215 13.43 4.48 -2.28
CA GLN A 215 13.26 3.40 -1.32
C GLN A 215 12.47 2.22 -1.92
N PHE A 216 11.40 2.51 -2.66
CA PHE A 216 10.62 1.49 -3.35
C PHE A 216 11.47 0.71 -4.36
N TYR A 217 12.28 1.41 -5.17
CA TYR A 217 13.16 0.75 -6.14
C TYR A 217 14.27 -0.05 -5.47
N GLU A 218 14.86 0.43 -4.38
CA GLU A 218 15.83 -0.33 -3.59
C GLU A 218 15.22 -1.61 -3.01
N GLU A 219 14.01 -1.56 -2.47
CA GLU A 219 13.31 -2.74 -1.95
C GLU A 219 12.97 -3.74 -3.07
N LEU A 220 12.53 -3.26 -4.24
CA LEU A 220 12.31 -4.11 -5.40
C LEU A 220 13.60 -4.77 -5.89
N GLN A 221 14.68 -4.01 -5.94
CA GLN A 221 15.99 -4.49 -6.35
C GLN A 221 16.50 -5.56 -5.37
N ASN A 222 16.38 -5.32 -4.07
CA ASN A 222 16.75 -6.28 -3.04
C ASN A 222 15.94 -7.57 -3.15
N TRP A 223 14.62 -7.46 -3.37
CA TRP A 223 13.77 -8.62 -3.57
C TRP A 223 14.12 -9.39 -4.85
N TYR A 224 14.41 -8.69 -5.93
CA TYR A 224 14.83 -9.28 -7.20
C TYR A 224 16.12 -10.09 -7.06
N PHE A 225 17.17 -9.50 -6.49
CA PHE A 225 18.44 -10.19 -6.29
C PHE A 225 18.32 -11.36 -5.30
N TRP A 226 17.45 -11.19 -4.30
CA TRP A 226 17.17 -12.26 -3.37
C TRP A 226 16.44 -13.43 -4.04
N ALA A 227 15.42 -13.15 -4.87
CA ALA A 227 14.67 -14.18 -5.59
C ALA A 227 15.53 -14.98 -6.59
N LEU A 228 16.66 -14.40 -7.04
CA LEU A 228 17.63 -15.08 -7.91
C LEU A 228 18.54 -16.08 -7.17
N LYS A 229 18.60 -16.02 -5.83
CA LYS A 229 19.44 -16.93 -5.06
C LYS A 229 18.93 -18.37 -5.13
N PRO A 230 19.80 -19.39 -5.31
CA PRO A 230 19.38 -20.78 -5.40
C PRO A 230 18.56 -21.28 -4.21
N GLU A 231 18.87 -20.81 -2.99
CA GLU A 231 18.15 -21.16 -1.77
C GLU A 231 16.68 -20.69 -1.79
N CYS A 232 16.34 -19.67 -2.58
CA CYS A 232 14.99 -19.17 -2.75
C CYS A 232 14.13 -20.03 -3.68
N ARG A 233 14.76 -20.94 -4.44
CA ARG A 233 14.10 -21.94 -5.27
C ARG A 233 13.09 -21.40 -6.31
N VAL A 234 13.16 -20.10 -6.64
CA VAL A 234 12.35 -19.54 -7.72
C VAL A 234 12.93 -20.02 -9.05
N SER A 235 12.13 -20.71 -9.85
CA SER A 235 12.58 -21.21 -11.15
C SER A 235 11.47 -21.16 -12.19
N PHE A 236 11.88 -20.95 -13.43
CA PHE A 236 11.01 -21.00 -14.60
C PHE A 236 11.51 -22.09 -15.57
N PRO A 237 10.63 -22.63 -16.45
CA PRO A 237 10.92 -23.85 -17.18
C PRO A 237 12.21 -23.89 -17.97
N ASN A 238 12.65 -22.77 -18.51
CA ASN A 238 13.83 -22.72 -19.39
C ASN A 238 15.17 -22.66 -18.63
N ASP A 239 15.16 -22.46 -17.31
CA ASP A 239 16.37 -22.50 -16.49
C ASP A 239 16.93 -23.90 -16.29
N VAL A 240 16.14 -24.91 -16.61
CA VAL A 240 16.53 -26.32 -16.46
C VAL A 240 17.18 -26.87 -17.73
N ALA A 241 17.21 -26.10 -18.80
CA ALA A 241 17.89 -26.45 -20.05
C ALA A 241 19.41 -26.16 -19.91
N SER A 242 20.22 -27.15 -20.12
CA SER A 242 21.66 -27.17 -19.87
C SER A 242 22.53 -26.36 -20.86
N ASP A 243 21.98 -25.48 -21.66
CA ASP A 243 22.71 -24.71 -22.65
C ASP A 243 23.07 -23.31 -22.13
N SER A 244 24.32 -22.96 -22.29
CA SER A 244 25.06 -21.84 -21.71
C SER A 244 24.56 -20.42 -22.04
N ASP A 245 23.49 -20.26 -22.79
CA ASP A 245 22.84 -18.97 -23.07
C ASP A 245 21.59 -18.71 -22.21
N ASP A 246 21.21 -19.66 -21.36
CA ASP A 246 19.93 -19.66 -20.63
C ASP A 246 19.96 -18.94 -19.27
N ASP A 247 21.11 -18.47 -18.80
CA ASP A 247 21.25 -17.70 -17.55
C ASP A 247 20.40 -16.40 -17.51
N LYS A 248 19.79 -16.05 -18.63
CA LYS A 248 18.99 -14.82 -18.79
C LYS A 248 17.48 -15.02 -18.55
N TYR A 249 16.98 -16.28 -18.59
CA TYR A 249 15.52 -16.51 -18.55
C TYR A 249 14.91 -16.30 -17.17
N ASN A 250 15.51 -16.85 -16.13
CA ASN A 250 15.01 -16.67 -14.77
C ASN A 250 14.98 -15.20 -14.35
N PRO A 251 16.05 -14.42 -14.55
CA PRO A 251 16.05 -12.98 -14.33
C PRO A 251 14.91 -12.24 -15.04
N GLN A 252 14.69 -12.51 -16.32
CA GLN A 252 13.63 -11.86 -17.10
C GLN A 252 12.23 -12.25 -16.61
N ASN A 253 12.01 -13.52 -16.28
CA ASN A 253 10.74 -13.98 -15.77
C ASN A 253 10.43 -13.46 -14.37
N ILE A 254 11.44 -13.29 -13.51
CA ILE A 254 11.27 -12.63 -12.20
C ILE A 254 10.87 -11.17 -12.38
N ILE A 255 11.50 -10.42 -13.29
CA ILE A 255 11.11 -9.04 -13.61
C ILE A 255 9.64 -8.98 -14.08
N ARG A 256 9.24 -9.89 -14.97
CA ARG A 256 7.84 -9.98 -15.45
C ARG A 256 6.87 -10.32 -14.31
N LEU A 257 7.26 -11.24 -13.42
CA LEU A 257 6.48 -11.57 -12.23
C LEU A 257 6.29 -10.36 -11.32
N ILE A 258 7.36 -9.63 -11.00
CA ILE A 258 7.31 -8.39 -10.23
C ILE A 258 6.36 -7.38 -10.85
N THR A 259 6.50 -7.15 -12.15
CA THR A 259 5.66 -6.18 -12.88
C THR A 259 4.18 -6.57 -12.83
N ARG A 260 3.86 -7.85 -13.02
CA ARG A 260 2.49 -8.39 -12.89
C ARG A 260 1.95 -8.22 -11.48
N LEU A 261 2.74 -8.51 -10.46
CA LEU A 261 2.33 -8.37 -9.06
C LEU A 261 2.05 -6.91 -8.69
N ILE A 262 2.89 -5.97 -9.12
CA ILE A 262 2.69 -4.53 -8.89
C ILE A 262 1.38 -4.07 -9.54
N PHE A 263 1.14 -4.48 -10.79
CA PHE A 263 -0.06 -4.10 -11.52
C PHE A 263 -1.33 -4.69 -10.88
N VAL A 264 -1.30 -5.97 -10.52
CA VAL A 264 -2.43 -6.64 -9.85
C VAL A 264 -2.68 -6.04 -8.46
N TRP A 265 -1.61 -5.66 -7.73
CA TRP A 265 -1.75 -4.93 -6.48
C TRP A 265 -2.46 -3.60 -6.66
N PHE A 266 -2.13 -2.86 -7.73
CA PHE A 266 -2.81 -1.61 -8.08
C PHE A 266 -4.30 -1.85 -8.38
N LEU A 267 -4.63 -2.88 -9.17
CA LEU A 267 -6.03 -3.26 -9.46
C LEU A 267 -6.78 -3.62 -8.17
N ARG A 268 -6.15 -4.36 -7.27
CA ARG A 268 -6.72 -4.68 -5.95
C ARG A 268 -7.01 -3.41 -5.14
N GLN A 269 -6.10 -2.42 -5.14
CA GLN A 269 -6.33 -1.14 -4.44
C GLN A 269 -7.50 -0.34 -5.04
N LYS A 270 -7.81 -0.56 -6.30
CA LYS A 270 -8.97 0.02 -6.98
C LYS A 270 -10.25 -0.80 -6.78
N GLY A 271 -10.19 -1.92 -6.06
CA GLY A 271 -11.33 -2.81 -5.84
C GLY A 271 -11.70 -3.67 -7.06
N LEU A 272 -10.82 -3.73 -8.08
CA LEU A 272 -11.04 -4.48 -9.32
C LEU A 272 -10.58 -5.96 -9.24
N VAL A 273 -9.85 -6.31 -8.19
CA VAL A 273 -9.41 -7.68 -7.92
C VAL A 273 -9.77 -8.01 -6.47
N PRO A 274 -10.39 -9.18 -6.20
CA PRO A 274 -10.82 -9.58 -4.88
C PRO A 274 -9.69 -9.59 -3.86
N LYS A 275 -9.92 -9.01 -2.69
CA LYS A 275 -8.94 -8.95 -1.58
C LYS A 275 -8.63 -10.35 -1.02
N GLU A 276 -9.56 -11.26 -1.15
CA GLU A 276 -9.50 -12.66 -0.70
C GLU A 276 -8.30 -13.40 -1.30
N LEU A 277 -7.93 -13.07 -2.53
CA LEU A 277 -6.77 -13.66 -3.23
C LEU A 277 -5.41 -13.30 -2.60
N PHE A 278 -5.38 -12.37 -1.62
CA PHE A 278 -4.15 -11.86 -0.98
C PHE A 278 -4.18 -11.95 0.55
N LYS A 279 -5.27 -12.49 1.13
CA LYS A 279 -5.40 -12.67 2.58
C LYS A 279 -5.04 -14.11 2.96
N ARG A 280 -4.12 -14.31 3.91
CA ARG A 280 -3.65 -15.64 4.36
C ARG A 280 -4.81 -16.56 4.75
N ASP A 281 -5.76 -16.04 5.54
CA ASP A 281 -6.91 -16.82 6.02
C ASP A 281 -7.85 -17.23 4.86
N SER A 282 -7.99 -16.39 3.86
CA SER A 282 -8.76 -16.69 2.66
C SER A 282 -8.05 -17.71 1.77
N LEU A 283 -6.73 -17.58 1.61
CA LEU A 283 -5.92 -18.54 0.86
C LEU A 283 -5.92 -19.94 1.51
N ALA A 284 -5.93 -20.00 2.84
CA ALA A 284 -6.06 -21.27 3.56
C ALA A 284 -7.42 -21.96 3.32
N ARG A 285 -8.48 -21.21 2.98
CA ARG A 285 -9.79 -21.74 2.58
C ARG A 285 -9.87 -22.08 1.10
N LEU A 286 -9.13 -21.37 0.26
CA LEU A 286 -9.13 -21.56 -1.20
C LEU A 286 -8.24 -22.72 -1.64
N LEU A 287 -7.13 -22.96 -0.94
CA LEU A 287 -6.07 -23.89 -1.34
C LEU A 287 -5.94 -25.06 -0.38
N LYS A 288 -5.77 -26.27 -0.93
CA LYS A 288 -5.51 -27.48 -0.15
C LYS A 288 -4.13 -27.42 0.51
N ASN A 289 -4.08 -27.75 1.80
CA ASN A 289 -2.81 -27.85 2.57
C ASN A 289 -1.92 -26.61 2.46
N PHE A 290 -2.52 -25.44 2.31
CA PHE A 290 -1.78 -24.18 2.15
C PHE A 290 -1.00 -23.83 3.40
N LYS A 291 0.32 -23.66 3.25
CA LYS A 291 1.24 -23.18 4.26
C LYS A 291 2.01 -21.99 3.69
N PRO A 292 1.83 -20.77 4.24
CA PRO A 292 2.47 -19.56 3.70
C PRO A 292 3.99 -19.61 3.74
N GLU A 293 4.59 -20.32 4.70
CA GLU A 293 6.06 -20.42 4.90
C GLU A 293 6.69 -21.61 4.17
N ASP A 294 5.94 -22.34 3.34
CA ASP A 294 6.44 -23.55 2.68
C ASP A 294 7.26 -23.23 1.42
N LEU A 295 8.57 -23.45 1.51
CA LEU A 295 9.51 -23.31 0.39
C LEU A 295 9.40 -24.46 -0.65
N ASN A 296 8.72 -25.55 -0.32
CA ASN A 296 8.60 -26.72 -1.19
C ASN A 296 7.27 -26.79 -1.95
N SER A 297 6.40 -25.81 -1.74
CA SER A 297 5.10 -25.74 -2.39
C SER A 297 4.95 -24.43 -3.17
N SER A 298 4.38 -24.52 -4.37
CA SER A 298 4.09 -23.40 -5.27
C SER A 298 2.59 -23.29 -5.57
N THR A 299 1.74 -23.76 -4.67
CA THR A 299 0.29 -23.85 -4.90
C THR A 299 -0.35 -22.48 -5.11
N TYR A 300 0.05 -21.47 -4.32
CA TYR A 300 -0.48 -20.13 -4.46
C TYR A 300 -0.14 -19.50 -5.81
N TYR A 301 1.13 -19.58 -6.21
CA TYR A 301 1.54 -19.03 -7.50
C TYR A 301 0.81 -19.74 -8.65
N ARG A 302 0.77 -21.06 -8.65
CA ARG A 302 0.18 -21.85 -9.74
C ARG A 302 -1.34 -21.79 -9.78
N ALA A 303 -2.01 -22.06 -8.67
CA ALA A 303 -3.47 -22.19 -8.66
C ALA A 303 -4.19 -20.83 -8.56
N VAL A 304 -3.55 -19.80 -7.99
CA VAL A 304 -4.19 -18.47 -7.84
C VAL A 304 -3.58 -17.46 -8.80
N LEU A 305 -2.28 -17.18 -8.70
CA LEU A 305 -1.69 -16.07 -9.46
C LEU A 305 -1.61 -16.32 -10.96
N GLN A 306 -1.22 -17.53 -11.40
CA GLN A 306 -1.19 -17.83 -12.84
C GLN A 306 -2.59 -17.85 -13.46
N ASN A 307 -3.59 -18.37 -12.74
CA ASN A 307 -4.99 -18.31 -13.19
C ASN A 307 -5.49 -16.88 -13.27
N LEU A 308 -5.13 -16.02 -12.30
CA LEU A 308 -5.46 -14.60 -12.33
C LEU A 308 -4.80 -13.90 -13.52
N PHE A 309 -3.51 -14.14 -13.77
CA PHE A 309 -2.78 -13.49 -14.85
C PHE A 309 -3.27 -13.93 -16.23
N PHE A 310 -3.24 -15.23 -16.51
CA PHE A 310 -3.38 -15.77 -17.86
C PHE A 310 -4.80 -16.16 -18.23
N ALA A 311 -5.59 -16.63 -17.27
CA ALA A 311 -6.92 -17.15 -17.51
C ALA A 311 -8.05 -16.24 -16.99
N THR A 312 -7.72 -15.09 -16.42
CA THR A 312 -8.69 -14.12 -15.92
C THR A 312 -8.47 -12.74 -16.53
N LEU A 313 -7.35 -12.09 -16.22
CA LEU A 313 -7.04 -10.75 -16.75
C LEU A 313 -6.86 -10.74 -18.27
N ASN A 314 -6.43 -11.84 -18.86
CA ASN A 314 -6.23 -12.00 -20.30
C ASN A 314 -7.33 -12.83 -20.98
N LYS A 315 -8.50 -13.00 -20.34
CA LYS A 315 -9.62 -13.72 -20.90
C LYS A 315 -10.95 -13.01 -20.60
N LYS A 316 -11.85 -12.96 -21.60
CA LYS A 316 -13.19 -12.39 -21.42
C LYS A 316 -13.95 -13.11 -20.32
N ILE A 317 -14.82 -12.40 -19.64
CA ILE A 317 -15.51 -12.90 -18.44
C ILE A 317 -16.33 -14.17 -18.77
N GLU A 318 -17.05 -14.14 -19.88
CA GLU A 318 -17.95 -15.22 -20.32
C GLU A 318 -17.21 -16.49 -20.78
N GLU A 319 -15.90 -16.37 -21.03
CA GLU A 319 -15.07 -17.46 -21.54
C GLU A 319 -14.19 -18.10 -20.45
N ARG A 320 -14.31 -17.66 -19.19
CA ARG A 320 -13.48 -18.12 -18.07
C ARG A 320 -13.94 -19.48 -17.59
N GLU A 321 -13.08 -20.47 -17.78
CA GLU A 321 -13.35 -21.85 -17.40
C GLU A 321 -12.07 -22.61 -17.13
N PHE A 322 -12.19 -23.69 -16.37
CA PHE A 322 -11.10 -24.66 -16.21
C PHE A 322 -11.01 -25.56 -17.44
N MET A 323 -9.79 -26.00 -17.72
CA MET A 323 -9.57 -27.02 -18.75
C MET A 323 -10.37 -28.28 -18.41
N SER A 324 -11.15 -28.80 -19.37
CA SER A 324 -11.92 -30.03 -19.19
C SER A 324 -11.01 -31.26 -19.18
N ASP A 325 -11.44 -32.31 -18.51
CA ASP A 325 -10.71 -33.59 -18.46
C ASP A 325 -10.63 -34.23 -19.85
N GLU A 326 -11.67 -34.10 -20.67
CA GLU A 326 -11.69 -34.54 -22.07
C GLU A 326 -10.63 -33.82 -22.90
N PHE A 327 -10.46 -32.50 -22.69
CA PHE A 327 -9.44 -31.70 -23.35
C PHE A 327 -8.04 -32.14 -22.92
N ILE A 328 -7.83 -32.44 -21.65
CA ILE A 328 -6.56 -32.95 -21.12
C ILE A 328 -6.21 -34.30 -21.78
N MET A 329 -7.16 -35.21 -21.93
CA MET A 329 -6.96 -36.53 -22.56
C MET A 329 -6.65 -36.42 -24.06
N ASN A 330 -7.27 -35.46 -24.76
CA ASN A 330 -7.09 -35.24 -26.19
C ASN A 330 -5.92 -34.30 -26.54
N ARG A 331 -5.18 -33.80 -25.58
CA ARG A 331 -4.11 -32.81 -25.70
C ARG A 331 -3.02 -33.18 -26.72
N ASN A 332 -2.77 -34.44 -26.97
CA ASN A 332 -1.79 -34.92 -27.94
C ASN A 332 -2.30 -34.90 -29.39
N LYS A 333 -3.59 -34.58 -29.64
CA LYS A 333 -4.21 -34.68 -30.95
C LYS A 333 -4.48 -33.36 -31.66
N GLY A 334 -4.25 -32.18 -30.99
CA GLY A 334 -4.60 -30.91 -31.60
C GLY A 334 -3.65 -29.77 -31.22
N LYS A 335 -3.45 -28.85 -32.17
CA LYS A 335 -2.73 -27.56 -32.01
C LYS A 335 -3.59 -26.53 -31.25
N HIS A 336 -4.29 -26.93 -30.19
CA HIS A 336 -5.17 -26.01 -29.48
C HIS A 336 -4.37 -25.11 -28.54
N ASP A 337 -4.62 -23.83 -28.60
CA ASP A 337 -4.03 -22.84 -27.70
C ASP A 337 -4.74 -22.90 -26.35
N VAL A 338 -4.11 -23.64 -25.44
CA VAL A 338 -4.62 -23.88 -24.08
C VAL A 338 -4.17 -22.84 -23.07
N LYS A 339 -3.57 -21.74 -23.53
CA LYS A 339 -2.89 -20.75 -22.68
C LYS A 339 -3.83 -19.90 -21.82
N THR A 340 -5.13 -19.93 -22.11
CA THR A 340 -6.15 -19.13 -21.45
C THR A 340 -7.15 -19.92 -20.63
N PHE A 341 -7.00 -21.26 -20.54
CA PHE A 341 -7.81 -22.08 -19.63
C PHE A 341 -7.23 -22.10 -18.23
N MET A 342 -8.07 -22.03 -17.22
CA MET A 342 -7.65 -22.18 -15.83
C MET A 342 -7.11 -23.60 -15.58
N ARG A 343 -6.15 -23.70 -14.67
CA ARG A 343 -5.40 -24.92 -14.37
C ARG A 343 -5.28 -25.14 -12.87
N HIS A 344 -4.67 -26.26 -12.49
CA HIS A 344 -4.38 -26.60 -11.10
C HIS A 344 -5.64 -26.69 -10.20
N ALA A 345 -6.77 -27.13 -10.77
CA ALA A 345 -7.99 -27.35 -10.00
C ALA A 345 -7.80 -28.36 -8.84
N SER A 346 -6.86 -29.30 -8.97
CA SER A 346 -6.52 -30.26 -7.92
C SER A 346 -5.97 -29.60 -6.64
N ASP A 347 -5.38 -28.43 -6.76
CA ASP A 347 -4.77 -27.67 -5.66
C ASP A 347 -5.81 -26.81 -4.92
N LEU A 348 -7.02 -26.66 -5.48
CA LEU A 348 -8.11 -25.90 -4.88
C LEU A 348 -8.88 -26.71 -3.83
N GLN A 349 -9.23 -26.08 -2.72
CA GLN A 349 -10.12 -26.60 -1.69
C GLN A 349 -11.60 -26.38 -2.07
N VAL A 350 -11.89 -25.31 -2.78
CA VAL A 350 -13.21 -24.92 -3.28
C VAL A 350 -13.49 -25.57 -4.64
N SER A 351 -14.74 -25.56 -5.10
CA SER A 351 -15.10 -26.07 -6.42
C SER A 351 -14.54 -25.18 -7.55
N LYS A 352 -14.49 -25.73 -8.78
CA LYS A 352 -14.08 -24.98 -9.97
C LYS A 352 -15.00 -23.79 -10.21
N GLU A 353 -16.30 -24.01 -10.03
CA GLU A 353 -17.35 -23.01 -10.21
C GLU A 353 -17.25 -21.88 -9.20
N GLU A 354 -17.03 -22.21 -7.93
CA GLU A 354 -16.84 -21.22 -6.85
C GLU A 354 -15.59 -20.37 -7.08
N PHE A 355 -14.50 -20.98 -7.56
CA PHE A 355 -13.29 -20.23 -7.88
C PHE A 355 -13.46 -19.29 -9.09
N VAL A 356 -14.18 -19.73 -10.14
CA VAL A 356 -14.51 -18.90 -11.30
C VAL A 356 -15.39 -17.73 -10.87
N GLU A 357 -16.41 -17.98 -10.03
CA GLU A 357 -17.29 -16.94 -9.52
C GLU A 357 -16.55 -15.89 -8.67
N LEU A 358 -15.59 -16.33 -7.84
CA LEU A 358 -14.72 -15.41 -7.09
C LEU A 358 -13.95 -14.46 -8.03
N LEU A 359 -13.58 -14.92 -9.22
CA LEU A 359 -12.84 -14.13 -10.20
C LEU A 359 -13.75 -13.35 -11.18
N HIS A 360 -15.07 -13.54 -11.12
CA HIS A 360 -16.01 -12.88 -12.03
C HIS A 360 -15.91 -11.34 -12.02
N PRO A 361 -15.71 -10.64 -10.88
CA PRO A 361 -15.59 -9.18 -10.84
C PRO A 361 -14.32 -8.63 -11.49
N VAL A 362 -13.32 -9.47 -11.74
CA VAL A 362 -12.03 -9.04 -12.29
C VAL A 362 -12.20 -8.62 -13.76
N PRO A 363 -11.76 -7.42 -14.18
CA PRO A 363 -11.93 -6.97 -15.56
C PRO A 363 -11.07 -7.76 -16.54
N PHE A 364 -11.50 -7.83 -17.80
CA PHE A 364 -10.65 -8.25 -18.92
C PHE A 364 -9.77 -7.08 -19.36
N MET A 365 -8.45 -7.28 -19.35
CA MET A 365 -7.49 -6.20 -19.59
C MET A 365 -6.91 -6.19 -21.01
N ASN A 366 -6.97 -7.31 -21.74
CA ASN A 366 -6.40 -7.48 -23.09
C ASN A 366 -5.00 -6.83 -23.22
N ASN A 367 -4.11 -7.13 -22.28
CA ASN A 367 -2.79 -6.50 -22.19
C ASN A 367 -1.69 -7.56 -22.37
N SER A 368 -0.68 -7.26 -23.19
CA SER A 368 0.47 -8.12 -23.41
C SER A 368 1.23 -8.51 -22.14
N LEU A 369 1.12 -7.72 -21.06
CA LEU A 369 1.69 -8.05 -19.75
C LEU A 369 1.13 -9.37 -19.19
N PHE A 370 -0.16 -9.67 -19.45
CA PHE A 370 -0.85 -10.86 -18.99
C PHE A 370 -1.00 -11.94 -20.08
N GLU A 371 -0.36 -11.76 -21.24
CA GLU A 371 -0.27 -12.81 -22.25
C GLU A 371 0.65 -13.94 -21.75
N CYS A 372 0.17 -15.19 -21.85
CA CYS A 372 1.00 -16.36 -21.58
C CYS A 372 1.93 -16.60 -22.76
N LEU A 373 3.23 -16.59 -22.54
CA LEU A 373 4.26 -16.74 -23.56
C LEU A 373 4.76 -18.18 -23.75
N ASP A 374 4.05 -19.16 -23.19
CA ASP A 374 4.37 -20.59 -23.36
C ASP A 374 4.16 -21.01 -24.81
N ASN A 375 4.91 -22.03 -25.24
CA ASN A 375 4.91 -22.59 -26.60
C ASN A 375 5.23 -21.53 -27.70
N LYS A 376 5.97 -20.48 -27.39
CA LYS A 376 6.50 -19.59 -28.43
C LYS A 376 7.74 -20.21 -29.08
N GLU A 377 7.69 -20.34 -30.39
CA GLU A 377 8.83 -20.78 -31.20
C GLU A 377 9.73 -19.57 -31.49
N GLN A 378 11.02 -19.74 -31.22
CA GLN A 378 12.04 -18.76 -31.57
C GLN A 378 13.30 -19.52 -32.00
N ASN A 379 13.84 -19.23 -33.18
CA ASN A 379 15.02 -19.89 -33.74
C ASN A 379 14.92 -21.44 -33.78
N GLY A 380 13.74 -21.98 -34.06
CA GLY A 380 13.51 -23.43 -34.12
C GLY A 380 13.33 -24.12 -32.76
N HIS A 381 13.37 -23.37 -31.68
CA HIS A 381 13.16 -23.87 -30.31
C HIS A 381 11.81 -23.40 -29.75
N VAL A 382 11.13 -24.30 -29.04
CA VAL A 382 9.86 -24.00 -28.34
C VAL A 382 10.16 -23.64 -26.89
N TYR A 383 9.84 -22.41 -26.50
CA TYR A 383 10.06 -21.90 -25.16
C TYR A 383 8.78 -21.95 -24.31
N ASN A 384 8.92 -22.24 -23.01
CA ASN A 384 7.86 -22.20 -22.01
C ASN A 384 8.20 -21.11 -20.99
N TRP A 385 8.01 -19.86 -21.37
CA TRP A 385 8.44 -18.70 -20.57
C TRP A 385 7.73 -18.59 -19.21
N ASP A 386 6.45 -18.86 -19.16
CA ASP A 386 5.62 -18.64 -17.98
C ASP A 386 5.37 -19.91 -17.18
N GLY A 387 5.57 -21.08 -17.81
CA GLY A 387 5.37 -22.38 -17.16
C GLY A 387 3.94 -22.59 -16.67
N PHE A 388 2.94 -22.09 -17.40
CA PHE A 388 1.52 -22.26 -17.10
C PHE A 388 1.04 -23.61 -17.59
N SER A 389 1.28 -24.64 -16.82
CA SER A 389 1.05 -26.05 -17.24
C SER A 389 0.68 -26.96 -16.07
N ASP A 390 -0.25 -27.89 -16.29
CA ASP A 390 -0.57 -28.99 -15.35
C ASP A 390 0.46 -30.13 -15.39
N SER A 391 1.44 -30.06 -16.29
CA SER A 391 2.50 -31.08 -16.37
C SER A 391 3.31 -31.12 -15.09
N LYS A 392 3.60 -32.30 -14.56
CA LYS A 392 4.47 -32.50 -13.41
C LYS A 392 5.97 -32.37 -13.74
N LYS A 393 6.32 -32.14 -15.00
CA LYS A 393 7.72 -32.01 -15.44
C LYS A 393 8.24 -30.63 -15.10
N PRO A 394 9.38 -30.49 -14.37
CA PRO A 394 9.95 -29.18 -14.02
C PRO A 394 10.20 -28.27 -15.23
N GLN A 395 10.59 -28.85 -16.37
CA GLN A 395 10.81 -28.13 -17.63
C GLN A 395 9.56 -27.52 -18.26
N LYS A 396 8.39 -27.71 -17.63
CA LYS A 396 7.10 -27.21 -18.13
C LYS A 396 6.32 -26.40 -17.09
N GLN A 397 6.79 -26.32 -15.87
CA GLN A 397 6.14 -25.59 -14.79
C GLN A 397 7.07 -24.55 -14.21
N ALA A 398 6.52 -23.38 -13.92
CA ALA A 398 7.19 -22.43 -13.04
C ALA A 398 7.03 -22.86 -11.59
N PHE A 399 8.03 -22.55 -10.78
CA PHE A 399 8.04 -22.78 -9.36
C PHE A 399 8.38 -21.48 -8.64
N VAL A 400 7.40 -20.93 -7.93
CA VAL A 400 7.56 -19.79 -7.04
C VAL A 400 7.00 -20.20 -5.69
N PRO A 401 7.83 -20.42 -4.68
CA PRO A 401 7.39 -20.90 -3.38
C PRO A 401 6.30 -20.05 -2.76
N ASN A 402 5.40 -20.69 -2.00
CA ASN A 402 4.29 -19.99 -1.33
C ASN A 402 4.79 -18.84 -0.48
N TRP A 403 5.92 -19.00 0.20
CA TRP A 403 6.53 -17.95 1.01
C TRP A 403 6.83 -16.67 0.21
N HIS A 404 7.37 -16.80 -1.01
CA HIS A 404 7.67 -15.66 -1.88
C HIS A 404 6.42 -14.99 -2.43
N SER A 405 5.43 -15.79 -2.77
CA SER A 405 4.19 -15.30 -3.38
C SER A 405 3.25 -14.63 -2.37
N CYS A 406 3.32 -15.05 -1.09
CA CYS A 406 2.46 -14.51 -0.02
C CYS A 406 3.05 -13.30 0.69
N ILE A 407 4.35 -13.07 0.57
CA ILE A 407 4.99 -11.89 1.14
C ILE A 407 4.88 -10.78 0.11
N SER A 408 4.14 -9.73 0.46
CA SER A 408 4.26 -8.45 -0.23
C SER A 408 5.75 -8.06 -0.24
N PRO A 409 6.29 -7.52 -1.34
CA PRO A 409 7.66 -6.99 -1.37
C PRO A 409 7.99 -6.09 -0.17
N TRP A 410 6.97 -5.50 0.43
CA TRP A 410 7.00 -4.60 1.59
C TRP A 410 7.14 -5.28 2.96
N GLN A 411 6.97 -6.60 3.09
CA GLN A 411 7.09 -7.33 4.36
C GLN A 411 8.46 -8.00 4.54
N TYR A 412 9.35 -7.87 3.57
CA TYR A 412 10.59 -8.62 3.45
C TYR A 412 11.65 -8.31 4.53
N ASN A 413 11.74 -7.06 4.98
CA ASN A 413 12.79 -6.63 5.92
C ASN A 413 12.73 -7.31 7.30
N HIS A 414 11.60 -7.94 7.67
CA HIS A 414 11.49 -8.66 8.96
C HIS A 414 12.12 -10.06 8.96
N VAL A 415 12.36 -10.64 7.79
CA VAL A 415 12.82 -12.03 7.68
C VAL A 415 14.33 -12.13 7.58
N ILE A 416 14.99 -11.17 6.93
CA ILE A 416 16.48 -11.17 6.81
C ILE A 416 17.17 -10.86 8.15
N GLN A 417 16.52 -10.11 9.06
CA GLN A 417 17.11 -9.82 10.39
C GLN A 417 17.05 -11.01 11.38
N ARG A 418 16.43 -12.14 11.00
CA ARG A 418 16.34 -13.36 11.83
C ARG A 418 17.11 -14.55 11.28
N SER A 419 17.72 -14.46 10.12
CA SER A 419 18.67 -15.42 9.55
C SER A 419 20.09 -14.86 9.58
#